data_202beb4f1b3e9039d3b8db6938e03728
#
_entry.id   202beb4f1b3e9039d3b8db6938e03728
#
_cell.length_a   1.000
_cell.length_b   1.000
_cell.length_c   1.000
_cell.angle_alpha   90.00
_cell.angle_beta   90.00
_cell.angle_gamma   90.00
#
_symmetry.space_group_name_H-M   'P 1'
#
loop_
_entity.id
_entity.type
_entity.pdbx_description
1 polymer ?
#
loop_
_entity_poly.entity_id
_entity_poly.type
_entity_poly.pdbx_seq_one_letter_code
_entity_poly.pdbx_strand_id
1 'polypeptide(L)'
;LAAAYQGIKLYEKAIDAYQYAVAIDEKFDYAWRNLGDAYLRIRKYKEAIEVLQKVLELARPEDVIYEAIGHCYDKLHNYAQARFHYRKATHLNQDNSQLFYKIACTYMNEGVWESAVKNLEIAMRSYKSQPEYNLAMGQCYMEMGSIELAVQYFGNVVRTRPKNLNGWLELLKCLYKTNCFEEGAEYVEHALELTNHKPIFYLYKSAFLLALGKTKEAVVQLEIGMEKNPKLIKKLVDLNPSILQHQLIVDVIARFKRNKSI
;
A
#
# COMPACT_ATOMS: atom_id res chain seq x y z
N LEU A 1 15.58 32.90 1.04
CA LEU A 1 14.30 33.07 1.71
C LEU A 1 13.38 31.88 1.40
N ALA A 2 13.08 31.56 0.13
CA ALA A 2 12.19 30.47 -0.28
C ALA A 2 12.64 29.12 0.31
N ALA A 3 13.91 28.74 0.18
CA ALA A 3 14.47 27.52 0.75
C ALA A 3 14.36 27.46 2.28
N ALA A 4 14.46 28.59 2.98
CA ALA A 4 14.26 28.67 4.42
C ALA A 4 12.79 28.37 4.78
N TYR A 5 11.83 28.92 4.06
CA TYR A 5 10.40 28.59 4.25
C TYR A 5 10.12 27.11 3.99
N GLN A 6 10.70 26.53 2.94
CA GLN A 6 10.56 25.11 2.65
C GLN A 6 11.16 24.23 3.77
N GLY A 7 12.32 24.60 4.29
CA GLY A 7 12.99 23.89 5.40
C GLY A 7 12.15 23.83 6.68
N ILE A 8 11.38 24.88 6.97
CA ILE A 8 10.45 24.92 8.10
C ILE A 8 9.01 24.51 7.72
N LYS A 9 8.82 23.90 6.53
CA LYS A 9 7.56 23.36 6.02
C LYS A 9 6.44 24.39 5.79
N LEU A 10 6.76 25.66 5.65
CA LEU A 10 5.84 26.73 5.25
C LEU A 10 5.76 26.77 3.72
N TYR A 11 5.21 25.70 3.11
CA TYR A 11 5.26 25.48 1.67
C TYR A 11 4.55 26.57 0.86
N GLU A 12 3.45 27.13 1.35
CA GLU A 12 2.74 28.22 0.65
C GLU A 12 3.62 29.46 0.53
N LYS A 13 4.29 29.87 1.62
CA LYS A 13 5.24 31.00 1.58
C LYS A 13 6.47 30.67 0.74
N ALA A 14 6.90 29.42 0.71
CA ALA A 14 7.98 28.99 -0.16
C ALA A 14 7.57 29.11 -1.64
N ILE A 15 6.36 28.71 -1.99
CA ILE A 15 5.80 28.84 -3.35
C ILE A 15 5.80 30.30 -3.79
N ASP A 16 5.22 31.21 -2.99
CA ASP A 16 5.19 32.63 -3.30
C ASP A 16 6.60 33.18 -3.57
N ALA A 17 7.55 32.83 -2.72
CA ALA A 17 8.92 33.28 -2.85
C ALA A 17 9.66 32.65 -4.07
N TYR A 18 9.39 31.38 -4.41
CA TYR A 18 9.93 30.75 -5.62
C TYR A 18 9.28 31.32 -6.87
N GLN A 19 7.96 31.55 -6.89
CA GLN A 19 7.28 32.22 -8.00
C GLN A 19 7.86 33.60 -8.28
N TYR A 20 8.15 34.37 -7.24
CA TYR A 20 8.83 35.65 -7.39
C TYR A 20 10.24 35.49 -7.96
N ALA A 21 11.01 34.48 -7.51
CA ALA A 21 12.35 34.22 -8.02
C ALA A 21 12.36 33.87 -9.51
N VAL A 22 11.44 32.99 -9.96
CA VAL A 22 11.34 32.61 -11.38
C VAL A 22 10.78 33.73 -12.26
N ALA A 23 10.00 34.66 -11.69
CA ALA A 23 9.56 35.85 -12.39
C ALA A 23 10.69 36.87 -12.65
N ILE A 24 11.69 36.92 -11.76
CA ILE A 24 12.91 37.74 -11.92
C ILE A 24 13.85 37.08 -12.94
N ASP A 25 14.07 35.78 -12.83
CA ASP A 25 14.95 35.03 -13.69
C ASP A 25 14.27 33.73 -14.14
N GLU A 26 13.70 33.76 -15.33
CA GLU A 26 12.99 32.61 -15.94
C GLU A 26 13.88 31.43 -16.23
N LYS A 27 15.22 31.61 -16.26
CA LYS A 27 16.20 30.54 -16.48
C LYS A 27 16.73 29.94 -15.20
N PHE A 28 16.27 30.38 -14.05
CA PHE A 28 16.71 29.89 -12.75
C PHE A 28 16.11 28.50 -12.46
N ASP A 29 16.71 27.46 -13.04
CA ASP A 29 16.27 26.07 -12.95
C ASP A 29 16.12 25.56 -11.50
N TYR A 30 17.02 25.95 -10.61
CA TYR A 30 16.94 25.64 -9.17
C TYR A 30 15.64 26.15 -8.53
N ALA A 31 15.20 27.35 -8.87
CA ALA A 31 13.96 27.89 -8.34
C ALA A 31 12.74 27.11 -8.88
N TRP A 32 12.73 26.79 -10.17
CA TRP A 32 11.70 25.97 -10.78
C TRP A 32 11.61 24.57 -10.15
N ARG A 33 12.75 23.90 -9.91
CA ARG A 33 12.78 22.57 -9.26
C ARG A 33 12.16 22.62 -7.87
N ASN A 34 12.57 23.58 -7.05
CA ASN A 34 12.06 23.71 -5.69
C ASN A 34 10.60 24.15 -5.64
N LEU A 35 10.16 24.96 -6.60
CA LEU A 35 8.74 25.30 -6.78
C LEU A 35 7.92 24.05 -7.08
N GLY A 36 8.41 23.18 -7.97
CA GLY A 36 7.78 21.89 -8.26
C GLY A 36 7.70 20.99 -7.02
N ASP A 37 8.79 20.87 -6.24
CA ASP A 37 8.76 20.10 -4.97
C ASP A 37 7.77 20.70 -3.97
N ALA A 38 7.72 22.02 -3.83
CA ALA A 38 6.80 22.69 -2.92
C ALA A 38 5.32 22.40 -3.31
N TYR A 39 5.00 22.44 -4.60
CA TYR A 39 3.66 22.03 -5.08
C TYR A 39 3.34 20.56 -4.82
N LEU A 40 4.31 19.66 -4.98
CA LEU A 40 4.16 18.25 -4.62
C LEU A 40 3.83 18.07 -3.14
N ARG A 41 4.50 18.81 -2.25
CA ARG A 41 4.28 18.73 -0.79
C ARG A 41 2.87 19.13 -0.38
N ILE A 42 2.27 20.09 -1.07
CA ILE A 42 0.88 20.52 -0.83
C ILE A 42 -0.14 19.84 -1.75
N ARG A 43 0.29 18.80 -2.51
CA ARG A 43 -0.55 17.99 -3.40
C ARG A 43 -1.20 18.77 -4.55
N LYS A 44 -0.63 19.88 -4.97
CA LYS A 44 -1.01 20.61 -6.17
C LYS A 44 -0.34 19.99 -7.39
N TYR A 45 -0.86 18.82 -7.81
CA TYR A 45 -0.18 17.97 -8.79
C TYR A 45 -0.20 18.57 -10.21
N LYS A 46 -1.24 19.31 -10.60
CA LYS A 46 -1.31 19.94 -11.92
C LYS A 46 -0.27 21.04 -12.04
N GLU A 47 -0.21 21.91 -11.07
CA GLU A 47 0.77 23.00 -10.99
C GLU A 47 2.21 22.43 -10.90
N ALA A 48 2.39 21.35 -10.17
CA ALA A 48 3.69 20.67 -10.11
C ALA A 48 4.13 20.15 -11.49
N ILE A 49 3.23 19.58 -12.29
CA ILE A 49 3.55 19.11 -13.64
C ILE A 49 4.01 20.26 -14.53
N GLU A 50 3.26 21.37 -14.56
CA GLU A 50 3.59 22.53 -15.40
C GLU A 50 4.99 23.08 -15.06
N VAL A 51 5.27 23.23 -13.77
CA VAL A 51 6.55 23.74 -13.28
C VAL A 51 7.70 22.76 -13.58
N LEU A 52 7.51 21.46 -13.36
CA LEU A 52 8.54 20.44 -13.61
C LEU A 52 8.79 20.24 -15.12
N GLN A 53 7.80 20.44 -15.96
CA GLN A 53 7.99 20.46 -17.41
C GLN A 53 8.90 21.65 -17.82
N LYS A 54 8.76 22.80 -17.17
CA LYS A 54 9.65 23.95 -17.41
C LYS A 54 11.11 23.61 -17.02
N VAL A 55 11.31 22.84 -15.95
CA VAL A 55 12.66 22.37 -15.60
C VAL A 55 13.27 21.51 -16.72
N LEU A 56 12.47 20.62 -17.36
CA LEU A 56 12.96 19.80 -18.49
C LEU A 56 13.30 20.61 -19.74
N GLU A 57 12.74 21.81 -19.91
CA GLU A 57 13.10 22.73 -20.99
C GLU A 57 14.42 23.48 -20.71
N LEU A 58 14.67 23.80 -19.45
CA LEU A 58 15.79 24.65 -19.03
C LEU A 58 17.08 23.87 -18.73
N ALA A 59 16.95 22.65 -18.25
CA ALA A 59 18.08 21.84 -17.76
C ALA A 59 18.16 20.49 -18.47
N ARG A 60 19.29 19.77 -18.28
CA ARG A 60 19.41 18.40 -18.75
C ARG A 60 18.35 17.52 -18.10
N PRO A 61 17.72 16.61 -18.86
CA PRO A 61 16.76 15.69 -18.33
C PRO A 61 17.37 14.79 -17.23
N GLU A 62 16.70 14.71 -16.08
CA GLU A 62 17.09 13.87 -14.94
C GLU A 62 15.96 12.90 -14.63
N ASP A 63 16.33 11.68 -14.19
CA ASP A 63 15.37 10.64 -13.81
C ASP A 63 14.42 11.11 -12.70
N VAL A 64 14.93 11.84 -11.71
CA VAL A 64 14.13 12.37 -10.59
C VAL A 64 13.03 13.34 -11.03
N ILE A 65 13.25 14.14 -12.08
CA ILE A 65 12.22 15.06 -12.59
C ILE A 65 11.12 14.28 -13.32
N TYR A 66 11.49 13.33 -14.19
CA TYR A 66 10.52 12.45 -14.83
C TYR A 66 9.75 11.61 -13.81
N GLU A 67 10.41 11.10 -12.78
CA GLU A 67 9.76 10.36 -11.69
C GLU A 67 8.73 11.24 -10.97
N ALA A 68 9.09 12.50 -10.66
CA ALA A 68 8.18 13.45 -9.99
C ALA A 68 6.94 13.77 -10.84
N ILE A 69 7.12 14.01 -12.16
CA ILE A 69 6.01 14.22 -13.09
C ILE A 69 5.15 12.95 -13.18
N GLY A 70 5.77 11.78 -13.31
CA GLY A 70 5.07 10.49 -13.31
C GLY A 70 4.24 10.29 -12.04
N HIS A 71 4.79 10.64 -10.88
CA HIS A 71 4.06 10.59 -9.60
C HIS A 71 2.85 11.53 -9.58
N CYS A 72 2.98 12.74 -10.12
CA CYS A 72 1.84 13.66 -10.23
C CYS A 72 0.71 13.06 -11.07
N TYR A 73 1.03 12.51 -12.24
CA TYR A 73 0.05 11.86 -13.09
C TYR A 73 -0.59 10.62 -12.45
N ASP A 74 0.18 9.83 -11.69
CA ASP A 74 -0.35 8.72 -10.91
C ASP A 74 -1.37 9.19 -9.87
N LYS A 75 -1.06 10.27 -9.13
CA LYS A 75 -2.00 10.88 -8.17
C LYS A 75 -3.25 11.50 -8.81
N LEU A 76 -3.14 11.90 -10.07
CA LEU A 76 -4.27 12.36 -10.89
C LEU A 76 -5.00 11.21 -11.59
N HIS A 77 -4.64 9.96 -11.31
CA HIS A 77 -5.17 8.74 -11.93
C HIS A 77 -5.00 8.68 -13.45
N ASN A 78 -4.07 9.47 -14.01
CA ASN A 78 -3.67 9.37 -15.40
C ASN A 78 -2.50 8.38 -15.55
N TYR A 79 -2.82 7.10 -15.43
CA TYR A 79 -1.82 6.03 -15.37
C TYR A 79 -0.99 5.90 -16.66
N ALA A 80 -1.58 6.20 -17.82
CA ALA A 80 -0.87 6.18 -19.09
C ALA A 80 0.26 7.21 -19.12
N GLN A 81 -0.02 8.45 -18.72
CA GLN A 81 1.00 9.51 -18.63
C GLN A 81 1.99 9.23 -17.50
N ALA A 82 1.55 8.69 -16.37
CA ALA A 82 2.44 8.27 -15.30
C ALA A 82 3.48 7.26 -15.82
N ARG A 83 3.04 6.20 -16.51
CA ARG A 83 3.94 5.21 -17.12
C ARG A 83 4.87 5.80 -18.17
N PHE A 84 4.38 6.71 -18.98
CA PHE A 84 5.23 7.40 -19.96
C PHE A 84 6.41 8.09 -19.27
N HIS A 85 6.16 8.86 -18.23
CA HIS A 85 7.21 9.59 -17.52
C HIS A 85 8.10 8.66 -16.69
N TYR A 86 7.55 7.65 -16.02
CA TYR A 86 8.36 6.65 -15.33
C TYR A 86 9.30 5.89 -16.27
N ARG A 87 8.85 5.55 -17.50
CA ARG A 87 9.72 4.93 -18.52
C ARG A 87 10.83 5.88 -18.98
N LYS A 88 10.55 7.17 -19.11
CA LYS A 88 11.61 8.16 -19.37
C LYS A 88 12.66 8.17 -18.24
N ALA A 89 12.20 8.10 -16.99
CA ALA A 89 13.11 7.97 -15.86
C ALA A 89 13.91 6.66 -15.89
N THR A 90 13.30 5.51 -16.24
CA THR A 90 14.03 4.22 -16.32
C THR A 90 15.06 4.21 -17.46
N HIS A 91 14.87 4.97 -18.53
CA HIS A 91 15.89 5.10 -19.58
C HIS A 91 17.14 5.85 -19.09
N LEU A 92 16.97 6.80 -18.15
CA LEU A 92 18.09 7.54 -17.57
C LEU A 92 18.75 6.79 -16.41
N ASN A 93 17.97 5.98 -15.68
CA ASN A 93 18.45 5.22 -14.52
C ASN A 93 17.84 3.81 -14.53
N GLN A 94 18.52 2.89 -15.24
CA GLN A 94 18.05 1.52 -15.46
C GLN A 94 18.09 0.65 -14.20
N ASP A 95 18.92 0.99 -13.23
CA ASP A 95 19.09 0.22 -12.00
C ASP A 95 18.09 0.60 -10.90
N ASN A 96 17.28 1.63 -11.13
CA ASN A 96 16.28 2.07 -10.17
C ASN A 96 15.04 1.15 -10.18
N SER A 97 15.12 0.08 -9.39
CA SER A 97 14.04 -0.90 -9.23
C SER A 97 12.71 -0.28 -8.76
N GLN A 98 12.78 0.84 -8.03
CA GLN A 98 11.59 1.54 -7.53
C GLN A 98 10.73 2.13 -8.66
N LEU A 99 11.34 2.53 -9.78
CA LEU A 99 10.60 3.02 -10.95
C LEU A 99 9.78 1.91 -11.58
N PHE A 100 10.34 0.70 -11.74
CA PHE A 100 9.61 -0.46 -12.25
C PHE A 100 8.46 -0.86 -11.32
N TYR A 101 8.67 -0.80 -10.00
CA TYR A 101 7.60 -1.00 -9.03
C TYR A 101 6.47 0.04 -9.17
N LYS A 102 6.80 1.32 -9.37
CA LYS A 102 5.79 2.37 -9.62
C LYS A 102 5.02 2.13 -10.91
N ILE A 103 5.70 1.71 -11.98
CA ILE A 103 5.03 1.31 -13.24
C ILE A 103 4.07 0.14 -12.98
N ALA A 104 4.51 -0.87 -12.24
CA ALA A 104 3.67 -2.01 -11.88
C ALA A 104 2.42 -1.57 -11.09
N CYS A 105 2.57 -0.69 -10.09
CA CYS A 105 1.45 -0.14 -9.33
C CYS A 105 0.41 0.55 -10.23
N THR A 106 0.85 1.27 -11.27
CA THR A 106 -0.10 1.89 -12.22
C THR A 106 -0.89 0.84 -13.01
N TYR A 107 -0.25 -0.26 -13.41
CA TYR A 107 -0.94 -1.38 -14.06
C TYR A 107 -1.89 -2.10 -13.10
N MET A 108 -1.50 -2.29 -11.84
CA MET A 108 -2.37 -2.87 -10.82
C MET A 108 -3.64 -2.02 -10.61
N ASN A 109 -3.50 -0.69 -10.60
CA ASN A 109 -4.63 0.23 -10.46
C ASN A 109 -5.60 0.18 -11.66
N GLU A 110 -5.14 -0.27 -12.83
CA GLU A 110 -5.97 -0.51 -14.02
C GLU A 110 -6.45 -1.96 -14.16
N GLY A 111 -6.05 -2.85 -13.23
CA GLY A 111 -6.39 -4.28 -13.30
C GLY A 111 -5.64 -5.06 -14.39
N VAL A 112 -4.52 -4.52 -14.90
CA VAL A 112 -3.69 -5.17 -15.93
C VAL A 112 -2.57 -5.97 -15.26
N TRP A 113 -2.95 -7.09 -14.66
CA TRP A 113 -2.14 -7.87 -13.73
C TRP A 113 -0.88 -8.45 -14.35
N GLU A 114 -0.95 -9.00 -15.57
CA GLU A 114 0.21 -9.58 -16.26
C GLU A 114 1.30 -8.54 -16.55
N SER A 115 0.89 -7.30 -16.91
CA SER A 115 1.84 -6.21 -17.13
C SER A 115 2.45 -5.74 -15.81
N ALA A 116 1.68 -5.76 -14.73
CA ALA A 116 2.19 -5.46 -13.39
C ALA A 116 3.24 -6.50 -12.98
N VAL A 117 2.95 -7.80 -13.12
CA VAL A 117 3.89 -8.90 -12.81
C VAL A 117 5.21 -8.73 -13.55
N LYS A 118 5.17 -8.50 -14.88
CA LYS A 118 6.39 -8.28 -15.68
C LYS A 118 7.28 -7.16 -15.16
N ASN A 119 6.67 -6.05 -14.73
CA ASN A 119 7.44 -4.93 -14.17
C ASN A 119 7.93 -5.22 -12.75
N LEU A 120 7.16 -5.94 -11.92
CA LEU A 120 7.59 -6.40 -10.60
C LEU A 120 8.77 -7.38 -10.70
N GLU A 121 8.77 -8.29 -11.69
CA GLU A 121 9.90 -9.20 -11.94
C GLU A 121 11.19 -8.42 -12.22
N ILE A 122 11.11 -7.34 -13.00
CA ILE A 122 12.26 -6.48 -13.25
C ILE A 122 12.70 -5.80 -11.95
N ALA A 123 11.77 -5.23 -11.19
CA ALA A 123 12.08 -4.59 -9.91
C ALA A 123 12.74 -5.57 -8.91
N MET A 124 12.34 -6.84 -8.93
CA MET A 124 12.86 -7.87 -8.03
C MET A 124 14.23 -8.44 -8.42
N ARG A 125 14.75 -8.15 -9.61
CA ARG A 125 16.08 -8.64 -10.04
C ARG A 125 17.18 -8.23 -9.07
N SER A 126 17.17 -6.97 -8.62
CA SER A 126 18.16 -6.42 -7.69
C SER A 126 17.77 -6.60 -6.23
N TYR A 127 16.47 -6.68 -5.91
CA TYR A 127 15.94 -6.67 -4.54
C TYR A 127 14.80 -7.67 -4.34
N LYS A 128 15.11 -8.98 -4.40
CA LYS A 128 14.12 -10.08 -4.29
C LYS A 128 13.32 -10.09 -2.97
N SER A 129 13.91 -9.59 -1.89
CA SER A 129 13.34 -9.66 -0.55
C SER A 129 12.60 -8.38 -0.09
N GLN A 130 12.37 -7.43 -1.00
CA GLN A 130 11.58 -6.23 -0.64
C GLN A 130 10.13 -6.64 -0.35
N PRO A 131 9.63 -6.35 0.87
CA PRO A 131 8.27 -6.73 1.26
C PRO A 131 7.21 -6.15 0.34
N GLU A 132 7.39 -4.89 -0.09
CA GLU A 132 6.45 -4.18 -0.95
C GLU A 132 6.30 -4.86 -2.31
N TYR A 133 7.39 -5.36 -2.88
CA TYR A 133 7.37 -6.06 -4.18
C TYR A 133 6.72 -7.44 -4.04
N ASN A 134 7.03 -8.16 -2.97
CA ASN A 134 6.40 -9.45 -2.69
C ASN A 134 4.90 -9.29 -2.39
N LEU A 135 4.49 -8.25 -1.66
CA LEU A 135 3.06 -7.95 -1.45
C LEU A 135 2.35 -7.67 -2.77
N ALA A 136 2.93 -6.84 -3.63
CA ALA A 136 2.37 -6.52 -4.93
C ALA A 136 2.28 -7.75 -5.85
N MET A 137 3.31 -8.61 -5.87
CA MET A 137 3.29 -9.88 -6.61
C MET A 137 2.18 -10.80 -6.10
N GLY A 138 2.10 -10.99 -4.79
CA GLY A 138 1.03 -11.79 -4.17
C GLY A 138 -0.35 -11.27 -4.53
N GLN A 139 -0.56 -9.96 -4.51
CA GLN A 139 -1.82 -9.34 -4.90
C GLN A 139 -2.14 -9.57 -6.39
N CYS A 140 -1.17 -9.40 -7.29
CA CYS A 140 -1.36 -9.69 -8.71
C CYS A 140 -1.78 -11.15 -8.93
N TYR A 141 -1.08 -12.11 -8.33
CA TYR A 141 -1.42 -13.52 -8.47
C TYR A 141 -2.76 -13.88 -7.84
N MET A 142 -3.13 -13.23 -6.73
CA MET A 142 -4.46 -13.39 -6.13
C MET A 142 -5.56 -12.98 -7.10
N GLU A 143 -5.43 -11.82 -7.75
CA GLU A 143 -6.41 -11.31 -8.70
C GLU A 143 -6.44 -12.10 -10.02
N MET A 144 -5.32 -12.73 -10.38
CA MET A 144 -5.22 -13.66 -11.52
C MET A 144 -5.74 -15.08 -11.20
N GLY A 145 -6.13 -15.35 -9.96
CA GLY A 145 -6.59 -16.67 -9.51
C GLY A 145 -5.46 -17.69 -9.27
N SER A 146 -4.19 -17.28 -9.35
CA SER A 146 -3.02 -18.14 -9.10
C SER A 146 -2.70 -18.18 -7.62
N ILE A 147 -3.50 -18.90 -6.85
CA ILE A 147 -3.52 -18.83 -5.38
C ILE A 147 -2.23 -19.33 -4.74
N GLU A 148 -1.69 -20.45 -5.24
CA GLU A 148 -0.46 -21.05 -4.71
C GLU A 148 0.71 -20.05 -4.80
N LEU A 149 0.80 -19.32 -5.92
CA LEU A 149 1.80 -18.26 -6.07
C LEU A 149 1.54 -17.09 -5.12
N ALA A 150 0.27 -16.69 -4.96
CA ALA A 150 -0.09 -15.62 -4.02
C ALA A 150 0.34 -15.99 -2.58
N VAL A 151 0.02 -17.20 -2.13
CA VAL A 151 0.44 -17.72 -0.81
C VAL A 151 1.96 -17.73 -0.68
N GLN A 152 2.68 -18.15 -1.72
CA GLN A 152 4.14 -18.17 -1.71
C GLN A 152 4.74 -16.76 -1.54
N TYR A 153 4.24 -15.76 -2.28
CA TYR A 153 4.73 -14.39 -2.18
C TYR A 153 4.36 -13.73 -0.85
N PHE A 154 3.14 -13.90 -0.35
CA PHE A 154 2.76 -13.40 0.97
C PHE A 154 3.54 -14.12 2.10
N GLY A 155 3.77 -15.43 1.95
CA GLY A 155 4.63 -16.21 2.86
C GLY A 155 6.06 -15.68 2.90
N ASN A 156 6.64 -15.26 1.75
CA ASN A 156 7.95 -14.62 1.71
C ASN A 156 7.99 -13.32 2.53
N VAL A 157 6.91 -12.53 2.52
CA VAL A 157 6.83 -11.30 3.32
C VAL A 157 6.90 -11.61 4.81
N VAL A 158 6.09 -12.55 5.30
CA VAL A 158 6.04 -12.86 6.74
C VAL A 158 7.29 -13.57 7.23
N ARG A 159 7.96 -14.36 6.37
CA ARG A 159 9.23 -15.00 6.67
C ARG A 159 10.38 -13.99 6.79
N THR A 160 10.45 -13.00 5.89
CA THR A 160 11.53 -12.00 5.87
C THR A 160 11.28 -10.86 6.84
N ARG A 161 10.04 -10.54 7.09
CA ARG A 161 9.58 -9.46 7.99
C ARG A 161 8.44 -9.95 8.90
N PRO A 162 8.75 -10.76 9.94
CA PRO A 162 7.72 -11.39 10.78
C PRO A 162 6.78 -10.43 11.50
N LYS A 163 7.18 -9.16 11.65
CA LYS A 163 6.35 -8.10 12.24
C LYS A 163 5.50 -7.33 11.21
N ASN A 164 5.59 -7.68 9.92
CA ASN A 164 4.82 -7.02 8.87
C ASN A 164 3.35 -7.41 8.96
N LEU A 165 2.52 -6.50 9.48
CA LEU A 165 1.09 -6.74 9.67
C LEU A 165 0.38 -7.00 8.35
N ASN A 166 0.70 -6.24 7.29
CA ASN A 166 0.03 -6.38 6.00
C ASN A 166 0.33 -7.75 5.37
N GLY A 167 1.58 -8.23 5.46
CA GLY A 167 1.97 -9.57 4.98
C GLY A 167 1.11 -10.66 5.61
N TRP A 168 0.96 -10.63 6.92
CA TRP A 168 0.11 -11.58 7.64
C TRP A 168 -1.37 -11.48 7.22
N LEU A 169 -1.91 -10.26 7.13
CA LEU A 169 -3.31 -10.07 6.76
C LEU A 169 -3.61 -10.56 5.34
N GLU A 170 -2.73 -10.30 4.37
CA GLU A 170 -2.94 -10.76 3.00
C GLU A 170 -2.76 -12.29 2.88
N LEU A 171 -1.77 -12.88 3.56
CA LEU A 171 -1.59 -14.33 3.63
C LEU A 171 -2.85 -15.01 4.20
N LEU A 172 -3.32 -14.55 5.35
CA LEU A 172 -4.48 -15.13 6.02
C LEU A 172 -5.78 -14.96 5.22
N LYS A 173 -5.97 -13.79 4.55
CA LYS A 173 -7.09 -13.60 3.63
C LYS A 173 -7.03 -14.58 2.47
N CYS A 174 -5.84 -14.80 1.92
CA CYS A 174 -5.63 -15.73 0.83
C CYS A 174 -6.02 -17.15 1.26
N LEU A 175 -5.48 -17.64 2.36
CA LEU A 175 -5.80 -18.98 2.92
C LEU A 175 -7.28 -19.11 3.25
N TYR A 176 -7.92 -18.06 3.75
CA TYR A 176 -9.36 -18.09 4.03
C TYR A 176 -10.20 -18.21 2.77
N LYS A 177 -9.89 -17.44 1.72
CA LYS A 177 -10.58 -17.47 0.42
C LYS A 177 -10.44 -18.81 -0.32
N THR A 178 -9.36 -19.53 -0.03
CA THR A 178 -9.07 -20.84 -0.66
C THR A 178 -9.52 -22.03 0.16
N ASN A 179 -10.21 -21.78 1.25
CA ASN A 179 -10.68 -22.79 2.19
C ASN A 179 -9.55 -23.62 2.85
N CYS A 180 -8.32 -23.12 2.86
CA CYS A 180 -7.18 -23.71 3.58
C CYS A 180 -7.29 -23.37 5.07
N PHE A 181 -8.35 -23.85 5.73
CA PHE A 181 -8.71 -23.38 7.07
C PHE A 181 -7.80 -23.91 8.17
N GLU A 182 -7.33 -25.15 8.08
CA GLU A 182 -6.38 -25.77 9.02
C GLU A 182 -5.06 -25.01 8.98
N GLU A 183 -4.49 -24.86 7.79
CA GLU A 183 -3.23 -24.14 7.59
C GLU A 183 -3.36 -22.68 8.04
N GLY A 184 -4.48 -22.03 7.71
CA GLY A 184 -4.78 -20.67 8.14
C GLY A 184 -4.84 -20.52 9.66
N ALA A 185 -5.39 -21.50 10.38
CA ALA A 185 -5.43 -21.50 11.82
C ALA A 185 -4.02 -21.62 12.43
N GLU A 186 -3.12 -22.42 11.84
CA GLU A 186 -1.72 -22.52 12.27
C GLU A 186 -0.96 -21.21 12.03
N TYR A 187 -1.10 -20.60 10.84
CA TYR A 187 -0.47 -19.30 10.54
C TYR A 187 -0.96 -18.18 11.45
N VAL A 188 -2.22 -18.20 11.88
CA VAL A 188 -2.75 -17.20 12.83
C VAL A 188 -2.07 -17.30 14.20
N GLU A 189 -1.76 -18.50 14.69
CA GLU A 189 -1.01 -18.67 15.94
C GLU A 189 0.38 -18.04 15.82
N HIS A 190 1.11 -18.33 14.75
CA HIS A 190 2.40 -17.71 14.49
C HIS A 190 2.30 -16.18 14.39
N ALA A 191 1.24 -15.68 13.73
CA ALA A 191 1.01 -14.24 13.64
C ALA A 191 0.75 -13.60 15.02
N LEU A 192 0.01 -14.26 15.90
CA LEU A 192 -0.21 -13.81 17.28
C LEU A 192 1.10 -13.71 18.06
N GLU A 193 1.93 -14.76 18.02
CA GLU A 193 3.22 -14.80 18.72
C GLU A 193 4.18 -13.71 18.21
N LEU A 194 4.35 -13.61 16.88
CA LEU A 194 5.36 -12.76 16.27
C LEU A 194 4.97 -11.27 16.20
N THR A 195 3.68 -10.96 16.42
CA THR A 195 3.17 -9.57 16.38
C THR A 195 2.71 -9.04 17.74
N ASN A 196 3.11 -9.64 18.84
CA ASN A 196 2.71 -9.28 20.20
C ASN A 196 1.18 -9.29 20.38
N HIS A 197 0.54 -10.38 19.97
CA HIS A 197 -0.90 -10.63 20.17
C HIS A 197 -1.80 -9.47 19.69
N LYS A 198 -1.55 -8.96 18.47
CA LYS A 198 -2.38 -7.89 17.91
C LYS A 198 -3.86 -8.33 17.81
N PRO A 199 -4.80 -7.48 18.24
CA PRO A 199 -6.23 -7.82 18.36
C PRO A 199 -6.85 -8.37 17.07
N ILE A 200 -6.39 -7.93 15.90
CA ILE A 200 -6.93 -8.36 14.61
C ILE A 200 -6.77 -9.88 14.39
N PHE A 201 -5.70 -10.49 14.88
CA PHE A 201 -5.45 -11.91 14.66
C PHE A 201 -6.35 -12.80 15.50
N TYR A 202 -6.84 -12.36 16.64
CA TYR A 202 -7.89 -13.08 17.38
C TYR A 202 -9.19 -13.17 16.58
N LEU A 203 -9.53 -12.12 15.82
CA LEU A 203 -10.69 -12.15 14.94
C LEU A 203 -10.49 -13.09 13.74
N TYR A 204 -9.30 -13.08 13.14
CA TYR A 204 -8.96 -14.06 12.08
C TYR A 204 -8.99 -15.49 12.61
N LYS A 205 -8.43 -15.74 13.81
CA LYS A 205 -8.49 -17.05 14.47
C LYS A 205 -9.93 -17.49 14.69
N SER A 206 -10.79 -16.59 15.15
CA SER A 206 -12.23 -16.86 15.25
C SER A 206 -12.84 -17.25 13.91
N ALA A 207 -12.49 -16.56 12.81
CA ALA A 207 -13.01 -16.90 11.48
C ALA A 207 -12.60 -18.31 11.04
N PHE A 208 -11.30 -18.66 11.18
CA PHE A 208 -10.82 -19.99 10.83
C PHE A 208 -11.44 -21.09 11.70
N LEU A 209 -11.57 -20.88 13.00
CA LEU A 209 -12.21 -21.83 13.91
C LEU A 209 -13.69 -22.02 13.58
N LEU A 210 -14.41 -20.96 13.17
CA LEU A 210 -15.80 -21.10 12.71
C LEU A 210 -15.89 -21.92 11.43
N ALA A 211 -15.00 -21.69 10.48
CA ALA A 211 -14.96 -22.46 9.24
C ALA A 211 -14.65 -23.95 9.48
N LEU A 212 -13.88 -24.26 10.53
CA LEU A 212 -13.59 -25.62 11.01
C LEU A 212 -14.69 -26.22 11.91
N GLY A 213 -15.83 -25.53 12.12
CA GLY A 213 -16.92 -25.99 12.97
C GLY A 213 -16.66 -25.88 14.48
N LYS A 214 -15.54 -25.30 14.91
CA LYS A 214 -15.14 -25.14 16.31
C LYS A 214 -15.76 -23.88 16.93
N THR A 215 -17.10 -23.80 16.92
CA THR A 215 -17.85 -22.58 17.25
C THR A 215 -17.58 -22.06 18.67
N LYS A 216 -17.47 -22.94 19.67
CA LYS A 216 -17.20 -22.52 21.06
C LYS A 216 -15.84 -21.82 21.20
N GLU A 217 -14.81 -22.41 20.62
CA GLU A 217 -13.46 -21.82 20.62
C GLU A 217 -13.42 -20.50 19.84
N ALA A 218 -14.13 -20.44 18.71
CA ALA A 218 -14.24 -19.24 17.88
C ALA A 218 -14.86 -18.06 18.66
N VAL A 219 -15.90 -18.31 19.45
CA VAL A 219 -16.55 -17.29 20.31
C VAL A 219 -15.54 -16.72 21.32
N VAL A 220 -14.77 -17.57 22.00
CA VAL A 220 -13.74 -17.13 22.94
C VAL A 220 -12.71 -16.21 22.25
N GLN A 221 -12.22 -16.57 21.06
CA GLN A 221 -11.26 -15.75 20.36
C GLN A 221 -11.86 -14.42 19.90
N LEU A 222 -13.12 -14.42 19.48
CA LEU A 222 -13.85 -13.20 19.14
C LEU A 222 -13.96 -12.25 20.33
N GLU A 223 -14.33 -12.76 21.51
CA GLU A 223 -14.42 -11.98 22.73
C GLU A 223 -13.11 -11.31 23.08
N ILE A 224 -12.01 -12.07 23.10
CA ILE A 224 -10.66 -11.54 23.36
C ILE A 224 -10.31 -10.41 22.36
N GLY A 225 -10.58 -10.62 21.07
CA GLY A 225 -10.29 -9.62 20.03
C GLY A 225 -11.13 -8.35 20.20
N MET A 226 -12.42 -8.50 20.54
CA MET A 226 -13.34 -7.40 20.72
C MET A 226 -13.12 -6.62 22.03
N GLU A 227 -12.71 -7.28 23.09
CA GLU A 227 -12.30 -6.61 24.34
C GLU A 227 -11.15 -5.64 24.09
N LYS A 228 -10.15 -6.07 23.32
CA LYS A 228 -8.99 -5.26 22.98
C LYS A 228 -9.32 -4.13 21.99
N ASN A 229 -10.12 -4.41 20.94
CA ASN A 229 -10.51 -3.42 19.92
C ASN A 229 -11.81 -3.81 19.17
N PRO A 230 -12.99 -3.39 19.65
CA PRO A 230 -14.27 -3.74 19.03
C PRO A 230 -14.46 -3.18 17.61
N LYS A 231 -13.74 -2.11 17.23
CA LYS A 231 -13.88 -1.53 15.88
C LYS A 231 -13.39 -2.47 14.78
N LEU A 232 -12.58 -3.46 15.13
CA LEU A 232 -12.04 -4.43 14.17
C LEU A 232 -13.07 -5.44 13.66
N ILE A 233 -14.26 -5.53 14.30
CA ILE A 233 -15.32 -6.45 13.86
C ILE A 233 -15.70 -6.26 12.39
N LYS A 234 -15.63 -5.03 11.87
CA LYS A 234 -15.88 -4.75 10.45
C LYS A 234 -14.94 -5.58 9.55
N LYS A 235 -13.67 -5.69 9.90
CA LYS A 235 -12.69 -6.48 9.13
C LYS A 235 -12.99 -7.97 9.12
N LEU A 236 -13.58 -8.49 10.22
CA LEU A 236 -14.02 -9.87 10.28
C LEU A 236 -15.24 -10.11 9.37
N VAL A 237 -16.20 -9.19 9.40
CA VAL A 237 -17.39 -9.25 8.51
C VAL A 237 -16.98 -9.09 7.05
N ASP A 238 -16.02 -8.20 6.75
CA ASP A 238 -15.48 -8.04 5.38
C ASP A 238 -14.77 -9.32 4.88
N LEU A 239 -14.13 -10.07 5.79
CA LEU A 239 -13.52 -11.36 5.46
C LEU A 239 -14.58 -12.44 5.16
N ASN A 240 -15.60 -12.52 5.97
CA ASN A 240 -16.69 -13.47 5.85
C ASN A 240 -18.02 -12.89 6.31
N PRO A 241 -18.87 -12.36 5.40
CA PRO A 241 -20.19 -11.83 5.76
C PRO A 241 -21.12 -12.86 6.38
N SER A 242 -20.99 -14.15 6.05
CA SER A 242 -21.83 -15.22 6.58
C SER A 242 -21.63 -15.48 8.07
N ILE A 243 -20.59 -14.91 8.66
CA ILE A 243 -20.35 -15.00 10.11
C ILE A 243 -21.51 -14.41 10.94
N LEU A 244 -22.26 -13.46 10.35
CA LEU A 244 -23.45 -12.86 10.96
C LEU A 244 -24.68 -13.79 10.95
N GLN A 245 -24.60 -14.97 10.33
CA GLN A 245 -25.63 -16.01 10.40
C GLN A 245 -25.48 -16.90 11.64
N HIS A 246 -24.32 -16.86 12.30
CA HIS A 246 -24.09 -17.60 13.55
C HIS A 246 -24.62 -16.82 14.76
N GLN A 247 -25.71 -17.29 15.35
CA GLN A 247 -26.40 -16.61 16.45
C GLN A 247 -25.46 -16.26 17.61
N LEU A 248 -24.60 -17.19 18.03
CA LEU A 248 -23.63 -16.96 19.11
C LEU A 248 -22.66 -15.79 18.82
N ILE A 249 -22.26 -15.63 17.57
CA ILE A 249 -21.39 -14.52 17.14
C ILE A 249 -22.17 -13.20 17.18
N VAL A 250 -23.40 -13.20 16.70
CA VAL A 250 -24.28 -12.01 16.74
C VAL A 250 -24.53 -11.58 18.18
N ASP A 251 -24.76 -12.51 19.11
CA ASP A 251 -24.96 -12.23 20.53
C ASP A 251 -23.75 -11.59 21.18
N VAL A 252 -22.54 -12.09 20.85
CA VAL A 252 -21.29 -11.48 21.31
C VAL A 252 -21.17 -10.03 20.80
N ILE A 253 -21.35 -9.83 19.49
CA ILE A 253 -21.27 -8.50 18.87
C ILE A 253 -22.29 -7.55 19.50
N ALA A 254 -23.53 -8.00 19.73
CA ALA A 254 -24.57 -7.19 20.32
C ALA A 254 -24.23 -6.79 21.79
N ARG A 255 -23.65 -7.70 22.56
CA ARG A 255 -23.19 -7.44 23.94
C ARG A 255 -22.15 -6.31 23.98
N PHE A 256 -21.14 -6.39 23.10
CA PHE A 256 -20.10 -5.36 23.02
C PHE A 256 -20.59 -4.01 22.49
N LYS A 257 -21.65 -3.98 21.66
CA LYS A 257 -22.28 -2.73 21.21
C LYS A 257 -23.06 -2.05 22.35
N ARG A 258 -23.81 -2.81 23.15
CA ARG A 258 -24.58 -2.29 24.28
C ARG A 258 -23.69 -1.70 25.39
N ASN A 259 -22.58 -2.37 25.71
CA ASN A 259 -21.63 -1.91 26.73
C ASN A 259 -20.85 -0.64 26.34
N LYS A 260 -20.96 -0.16 25.11
CA LYS A 260 -20.37 1.12 24.64
C LYS A 260 -21.37 2.26 24.49
N SER A 261 -22.66 1.99 24.68
CA SER A 261 -23.71 3.02 24.63
C SER A 261 -24.01 3.56 26.02
N ILE A 262 -23.19 3.19 27.00
CA ILE A 262 -23.14 3.76 28.36
C ILE A 262 -21.77 4.45 28.52
#